data_90838ce5c6ea403831a7c0be3f43ff5a
#
_entry.id   90838ce5c6ea403831a7c0be3f43ff5a
#
_cell.length_a   1.000
_cell.length_b   1.000
_cell.length_c   1.000
_cell.angle_alpha   90.00
_cell.angle_beta   90.00
_cell.angle_gamma   90.00
#
_symmetry.space_group_name_H-M   'P 1'
#
loop_
_entity.id
_entity.type
_entity.pdbx_description
1 polymer ?
#
loop_
_entity_poly.entity_id
_entity_poly.type
_entity_poly.pdbx_seq_one_letter_code
_entity_poly.pdbx_strand_id
1 'polypeptide(L)'
;AYFFILPSELVKFAESLKSALYFGSNYFFYGEDSYIAASSIHKPLLHTWSLSVEWQFYIVYPFLFWLIYRFCRRYTFFILLVSGILSFLLAQWASRNSPDFAFYLLPTRAWELLFGGMLVLVNRERMFSTCKGKVGKLIGYLPFIGLLLITASMVFISDKVEHPSFLTVIPVAGTVLFILFCREGEIVTRFFSLKPVVFVGLVSFSLYLWHQPIFVFFRF
;
A
#
# COMPACT_ATOMS: atom_id res chain seq x y z
N ALA A 1 11.36 8.67 24.90
CA ALA A 1 10.09 8.19 25.45
C ALA A 1 10.02 8.33 26.97
N TYR A 2 10.96 7.75 27.73
CA TYR A 2 10.93 7.69 29.20
C TYR A 2 10.73 9.05 29.89
N PHE A 3 11.29 10.13 29.39
CA PHE A 3 11.19 11.49 29.95
C PHE A 3 9.98 12.30 29.48
N PHE A 4 9.27 11.84 28.44
CA PHE A 4 8.23 12.61 27.78
C PHE A 4 6.85 11.94 27.83
N ILE A 5 6.76 10.67 28.22
CA ILE A 5 5.53 9.89 28.19
C ILE A 5 5.16 9.49 29.63
N LEU A 6 3.87 9.59 29.96
CA LEU A 6 3.34 9.13 31.25
C LEU A 6 3.57 7.62 31.45
N PRO A 7 3.77 7.14 32.68
CA PRO A 7 4.04 5.71 32.93
C PRO A 7 3.02 4.75 32.32
N SER A 8 1.74 5.09 32.34
CA SER A 8 0.67 4.29 31.73
C SER A 8 0.77 4.22 30.21
N GLU A 9 1.16 5.32 29.57
CA GLU A 9 1.35 5.40 28.12
C GLU A 9 2.68 4.75 27.70
N LEU A 10 3.67 4.74 28.58
CA LEU A 10 4.95 4.05 28.34
C LEU A 10 4.74 2.53 28.20
N VAL A 11 3.84 1.94 28.97
CA VAL A 11 3.49 0.52 28.83
C VAL A 11 2.86 0.26 27.45
N LYS A 12 1.88 1.06 27.04
CA LYS A 12 1.26 0.96 25.71
C LYS A 12 2.26 1.18 24.58
N PHE A 13 3.18 2.12 24.76
CA PHE A 13 4.27 2.33 23.81
C PHE A 13 5.16 1.10 23.68
N ALA A 14 5.54 0.47 24.82
CA ALA A 14 6.34 -0.75 24.82
C ALA A 14 5.62 -1.93 24.15
N GLU A 15 4.31 -2.08 24.38
CA GLU A 15 3.48 -3.09 23.72
C GLU A 15 3.37 -2.84 22.21
N SER A 16 3.16 -1.58 21.79
CA SER A 16 3.13 -1.22 20.37
C SER A 16 4.49 -1.45 19.70
N LEU A 17 5.60 -1.15 20.38
CA LEU A 17 6.94 -1.43 19.89
C LEU A 17 7.19 -2.93 19.73
N LYS A 18 6.79 -3.73 20.72
CA LYS A 18 6.85 -5.19 20.65
C LYS A 18 6.06 -5.71 19.45
N SER A 19 4.83 -5.23 19.27
CA SER A 19 3.97 -5.62 18.14
C SER A 19 4.58 -5.20 16.80
N ALA A 20 5.23 -4.03 16.73
CA ALA A 20 5.91 -3.57 15.52
C ALA A 20 7.11 -4.46 15.16
N LEU A 21 7.88 -4.90 16.14
CA LEU A 21 9.03 -5.81 15.92
C LEU A 21 8.60 -7.19 15.40
N TYR A 22 7.40 -7.65 15.75
CA TYR A 22 6.84 -8.93 15.27
C TYR A 22 5.90 -8.77 14.07
N PHE A 23 5.86 -7.58 13.44
CA PHE A 23 4.96 -7.28 12.32
C PHE A 23 3.48 -7.56 12.60
N GLY A 24 3.06 -7.29 13.83
CA GLY A 24 1.70 -7.46 14.33
C GLY A 24 1.04 -6.15 14.78
N SER A 25 1.62 -4.97 14.47
CA SER A 25 1.08 -3.67 14.89
C SER A 25 -0.34 -3.44 14.40
N ASN A 26 -0.69 -3.96 13.24
CA ASN A 26 -2.05 -3.84 12.69
C ASN A 26 -3.08 -4.53 13.59
N TYR A 27 -2.78 -5.70 14.15
CA TYR A 27 -3.66 -6.37 15.12
C TYR A 27 -3.69 -5.63 16.46
N PHE A 28 -2.55 -5.09 16.90
CA PHE A 28 -2.47 -4.30 18.11
C PHE A 28 -3.37 -3.08 18.04
N PHE A 29 -3.26 -2.28 16.98
CA PHE A 29 -4.06 -1.07 16.80
C PHE A 29 -5.53 -1.36 16.46
N TYR A 30 -5.82 -2.48 15.82
CA TYR A 30 -7.19 -2.96 15.63
C TYR A 30 -7.87 -3.34 16.96
N GLY A 31 -7.13 -3.91 17.92
CA GLY A 31 -7.64 -4.30 19.24
C GLY A 31 -7.71 -3.15 20.26
N GLU A 32 -7.11 -1.99 19.96
CA GLU A 32 -7.26 -0.83 20.83
C GLU A 32 -8.67 -0.24 20.67
N ASP A 33 -9.44 -0.20 21.78
CA ASP A 33 -10.76 0.42 21.78
C ASP A 33 -10.68 1.86 21.28
N SER A 34 -11.39 2.16 20.20
CA SER A 34 -11.46 3.50 19.59
C SER A 34 -12.00 4.56 20.57
N TYR A 35 -12.72 4.14 21.60
CA TYR A 35 -13.30 5.01 22.64
C TYR A 35 -12.26 5.44 23.70
N ILE A 36 -11.24 4.63 23.96
CA ILE A 36 -10.15 4.92 24.94
C ILE A 36 -8.87 5.37 24.22
N ALA A 37 -8.82 5.18 22.90
CA ALA A 37 -7.66 5.52 22.12
C ALA A 37 -7.40 7.03 22.19
N ALA A 38 -6.31 7.41 22.84
CA ALA A 38 -5.71 8.72 22.68
C ALA A 38 -5.67 9.03 21.17
N SER A 39 -5.98 10.27 20.81
CA SER A 39 -6.00 10.68 19.40
C SER A 39 -4.77 10.11 18.69
N SER A 40 -4.92 9.63 17.47
CA SER A 40 -3.84 9.05 16.64
C SER A 40 -2.57 9.90 16.60
N ILE A 41 -2.73 11.18 16.92
CA ILE A 41 -1.70 12.22 17.03
C ILE A 41 -0.65 11.91 18.12
N HIS A 42 -1.00 11.16 19.18
CA HIS A 42 -0.10 10.86 20.30
C HIS A 42 0.49 9.44 20.24
N LYS A 43 0.23 8.67 19.19
CA LYS A 43 0.73 7.30 19.02
C LYS A 43 2.01 7.27 18.16
N PRO A 44 3.22 7.15 18.76
CA PRO A 44 4.47 7.27 18.00
C PRO A 44 4.68 6.21 16.92
N LEU A 45 4.14 5.01 17.13
CA LEU A 45 4.33 3.86 16.23
C LEU A 45 3.07 3.50 15.42
N LEU A 46 2.06 4.37 15.40
CA LEU A 46 0.81 4.08 14.70
C LEU A 46 1.05 3.69 13.23
N HIS A 47 1.90 4.44 12.53
CA HIS A 47 2.19 4.22 11.11
C HIS A 47 2.73 2.81 10.78
N THR A 48 3.29 2.09 11.77
CA THR A 48 3.84 0.73 11.55
C THR A 48 2.78 -0.33 11.24
N TRP A 49 1.49 -0.02 11.42
CA TRP A 49 0.41 -0.94 11.05
C TRP A 49 0.44 -1.32 9.57
N SER A 50 0.70 -0.36 8.68
CA SER A 50 0.73 -0.63 7.24
C SER A 50 1.93 -1.49 6.86
N LEU A 51 3.08 -1.26 7.48
CA LEU A 51 4.27 -2.10 7.32
C LEU A 51 4.00 -3.55 7.76
N SER A 52 3.23 -3.74 8.84
CA SER A 52 2.83 -5.07 9.29
C SER A 52 1.96 -5.80 8.27
N VAL A 53 0.97 -5.11 7.68
CA VAL A 53 0.13 -5.66 6.61
C VAL A 53 0.97 -6.04 5.39
N GLU A 54 1.91 -5.18 4.97
CA GLU A 54 2.81 -5.47 3.86
C GLU A 54 3.69 -6.71 4.13
N TRP A 55 4.29 -6.82 5.30
CA TRP A 55 5.10 -7.99 5.68
C TRP A 55 4.30 -9.28 5.71
N GLN A 56 3.09 -9.24 6.27
CA GLN A 56 2.18 -10.38 6.24
C GLN A 56 1.88 -10.80 4.79
N PHE A 57 1.64 -9.83 3.91
CA PHE A 57 1.45 -10.11 2.49
C PHE A 57 2.70 -10.72 1.85
N TYR A 58 3.89 -10.18 2.12
CA TYR A 58 5.14 -10.70 1.56
C TYR A 58 5.48 -12.12 2.01
N ILE A 59 5.01 -12.54 3.16
CA ILE A 59 5.14 -13.93 3.62
C ILE A 59 4.10 -14.82 2.96
N VAL A 60 2.83 -14.40 2.96
CA VAL A 60 1.70 -15.23 2.51
C VAL A 60 1.66 -15.34 0.98
N TYR A 61 1.87 -14.22 0.27
CA TYR A 61 1.71 -14.17 -1.19
C TYR A 61 2.66 -15.10 -1.96
N PRO A 62 3.97 -15.14 -1.72
CA PRO A 62 4.87 -16.03 -2.44
C PRO A 62 4.51 -17.51 -2.26
N PHE A 63 4.08 -17.88 -1.05
CA PHE A 63 3.65 -19.26 -0.76
C PHE A 63 2.36 -19.59 -1.51
N LEU A 64 1.35 -18.73 -1.44
CA LEU A 64 0.09 -18.90 -2.18
C LEU A 64 0.32 -18.89 -3.70
N PHE A 65 1.15 -17.98 -4.20
CA PHE A 65 1.51 -17.92 -5.61
C PHE A 65 2.18 -19.22 -6.06
N TRP A 66 3.16 -19.72 -5.30
CA TRP A 66 3.83 -20.98 -5.59
C TRP A 66 2.84 -22.15 -5.62
N LEU A 67 1.93 -22.22 -4.64
CA LEU A 67 0.91 -23.27 -4.56
C LEU A 67 -0.01 -23.23 -5.79
N ILE A 68 -0.56 -22.05 -6.10
CA ILE A 68 -1.44 -21.85 -7.26
C ILE A 68 -0.69 -22.19 -8.56
N TYR A 69 0.53 -21.69 -8.70
CA TYR A 69 1.32 -21.92 -9.91
C TYR A 69 1.71 -23.38 -10.07
N ARG A 70 1.96 -24.12 -8.99
CA ARG A 70 2.31 -25.54 -9.00
C ARG A 70 1.14 -26.43 -9.41
N PHE A 71 -0.07 -26.13 -8.93
CA PHE A 71 -1.24 -27.00 -9.13
C PHE A 71 -2.20 -26.49 -10.20
N CYS A 72 -2.28 -25.18 -10.41
CA CYS A 72 -3.26 -24.53 -11.27
C CYS A 72 -2.64 -23.51 -12.22
N ARG A 73 -1.43 -23.78 -12.78
CA ARG A 73 -0.65 -22.84 -13.59
C ARG A 73 -1.46 -22.11 -14.66
N ARG A 74 -2.34 -22.83 -15.35
CA ARG A 74 -3.18 -22.26 -16.40
C ARG A 74 -4.16 -21.19 -15.89
N TYR A 75 -4.59 -21.31 -14.62
CA TYR A 75 -5.60 -20.47 -14.02
C TYR A 75 -5.02 -19.46 -13.03
N THR A 76 -3.68 -19.41 -12.87
CA THR A 76 -3.02 -18.54 -11.89
C THR A 76 -3.50 -17.09 -11.94
N PHE A 77 -3.49 -16.50 -13.14
CA PHE A 77 -3.97 -15.12 -13.34
C PHE A 77 -5.44 -14.95 -12.91
N PHE A 78 -6.28 -15.88 -13.30
CA PHE A 78 -7.71 -15.83 -12.98
C PHE A 78 -7.98 -15.99 -11.49
N ILE A 79 -7.28 -16.91 -10.83
CA ILE A 79 -7.41 -17.13 -9.38
C ILE A 79 -6.98 -15.87 -8.62
N LEU A 80 -5.84 -15.28 -8.98
CA LEU A 80 -5.37 -14.05 -8.34
C LEU A 80 -6.33 -12.87 -8.59
N LEU A 81 -6.86 -12.75 -9.81
CA LEU A 81 -7.84 -11.72 -10.15
C LEU A 81 -9.11 -11.87 -9.32
N VAL A 82 -9.67 -13.07 -9.23
CA VAL A 82 -10.86 -13.36 -8.41
C VAL A 82 -10.57 -13.08 -6.93
N SER A 83 -9.42 -13.50 -6.43
CA SER A 83 -9.01 -13.23 -5.05
C SER A 83 -8.90 -11.72 -4.78
N GLY A 84 -8.35 -10.94 -5.71
CA GLY A 84 -8.29 -9.48 -5.62
C GLY A 84 -9.67 -8.84 -5.61
N ILE A 85 -10.57 -9.29 -6.49
CA ILE A 85 -11.96 -8.79 -6.54
C ILE A 85 -12.69 -9.13 -5.23
N LEU A 86 -12.57 -10.35 -4.71
CA LEU A 86 -13.19 -10.75 -3.46
C LEU A 86 -12.65 -9.92 -2.27
N SER A 87 -11.34 -9.70 -2.22
CA SER A 87 -10.71 -8.82 -1.23
C SER A 87 -11.25 -7.39 -1.31
N PHE A 88 -11.41 -6.85 -2.53
CA PHE A 88 -11.97 -5.52 -2.75
C PHE A 88 -13.44 -5.42 -2.33
N LEU A 89 -14.26 -6.41 -2.68
CA LEU A 89 -15.68 -6.46 -2.26
C LEU A 89 -15.80 -6.56 -0.75
N LEU A 90 -14.94 -7.37 -0.10
CA LEU A 90 -14.84 -7.44 1.36
C LEU A 90 -14.46 -6.09 1.95
N ALA A 91 -13.48 -5.40 1.37
CA ALA A 91 -13.06 -4.06 1.79
C ALA A 91 -14.22 -3.06 1.74
N GLN A 92 -14.96 -3.04 0.62
CA GLN A 92 -16.10 -2.14 0.43
C GLN A 92 -17.27 -2.43 1.40
N TRP A 93 -17.50 -3.70 1.70
CA TRP A 93 -18.51 -4.09 2.69
C TRP A 93 -18.04 -3.72 4.11
N ALA A 94 -16.80 -4.03 4.43
CA ALA A 94 -16.24 -3.81 5.76
C ALA A 94 -16.08 -2.32 6.10
N SER A 95 -15.74 -1.46 5.14
CA SER A 95 -15.59 -0.02 5.38
C SER A 95 -16.88 0.63 5.90
N ARG A 96 -18.04 0.06 5.58
CA ARG A 96 -19.34 0.54 6.07
C ARG A 96 -19.78 -0.10 7.40
N ASN A 97 -19.41 -1.37 7.62
CA ASN A 97 -19.93 -2.15 8.76
C ASN A 97 -18.93 -2.28 9.91
N SER A 98 -17.64 -2.22 9.60
CA SER A 98 -16.53 -2.41 10.55
C SER A 98 -15.29 -1.67 10.05
N PRO A 99 -15.25 -0.32 10.15
CA PRO A 99 -14.19 0.51 9.57
C PRO A 99 -12.78 0.11 10.02
N ASP A 100 -12.59 -0.21 11.30
CA ASP A 100 -11.30 -0.63 11.85
C ASP A 100 -10.83 -1.96 11.24
N PHE A 101 -11.75 -2.92 11.05
CA PHE A 101 -11.45 -4.16 10.33
C PHE A 101 -11.01 -3.87 8.89
N ALA A 102 -11.74 -2.99 8.20
CA ALA A 102 -11.43 -2.61 6.83
C ALA A 102 -10.07 -1.94 6.70
N PHE A 103 -9.71 -1.13 7.69
CA PHE A 103 -8.51 -0.31 7.67
C PHE A 103 -7.24 -1.09 8.04
N TYR A 104 -7.27 -1.87 9.12
CA TYR A 104 -6.07 -2.49 9.71
C TYR A 104 -5.76 -3.89 9.21
N LEU A 105 -6.71 -4.65 8.64
CA LEU A 105 -6.47 -6.06 8.39
C LEU A 105 -6.13 -6.39 6.93
N LEU A 106 -5.24 -7.37 6.75
CA LEU A 106 -4.75 -7.81 5.45
C LEU A 106 -5.86 -8.24 4.46
N PRO A 107 -6.91 -9.00 4.84
CA PRO A 107 -7.91 -9.47 3.87
C PRO A 107 -8.60 -8.35 3.10
N THR A 108 -8.77 -7.17 3.69
CA THR A 108 -9.42 -6.01 3.07
C THR A 108 -8.45 -5.11 2.30
N ARG A 109 -7.15 -5.29 2.51
CA ARG A 109 -6.07 -4.55 1.85
C ARG A 109 -5.33 -5.36 0.79
N ALA A 110 -5.48 -6.69 0.81
CA ALA A 110 -4.73 -7.58 -0.06
C ALA A 110 -4.93 -7.27 -1.55
N TRP A 111 -6.10 -6.78 -1.97
CA TRP A 111 -6.36 -6.43 -3.36
C TRP A 111 -5.41 -5.34 -3.91
N GLU A 112 -5.06 -4.35 -3.09
CA GLU A 112 -4.14 -3.27 -3.46
C GLU A 112 -2.77 -3.83 -3.86
N LEU A 113 -2.26 -4.76 -3.05
CA LEU A 113 -0.97 -5.42 -3.25
C LEU A 113 -1.04 -6.51 -4.34
N LEU A 114 -2.15 -7.26 -4.42
CA LEU A 114 -2.37 -8.31 -5.43
C LEU A 114 -2.35 -7.75 -6.85
N PHE A 115 -2.99 -6.62 -7.12
CA PHE A 115 -2.96 -6.00 -8.43
C PHE A 115 -1.54 -5.61 -8.85
N GLY A 116 -0.71 -5.13 -7.91
CA GLY A 116 0.71 -4.92 -8.16
C GLY A 116 1.46 -6.23 -8.45
N GLY A 117 1.25 -7.25 -7.62
CA GLY A 117 1.88 -8.57 -7.78
C GLY A 117 1.52 -9.29 -9.09
N MET A 118 0.29 -9.10 -9.59
CA MET A 118 -0.16 -9.69 -10.86
C MET A 118 0.57 -9.14 -12.10
N LEU A 119 1.18 -7.95 -12.01
CA LEU A 119 1.92 -7.36 -13.14
C LEU A 119 3.10 -8.21 -13.56
N VAL A 120 3.65 -9.03 -12.67
CA VAL A 120 4.73 -9.99 -13.00
C VAL A 120 4.30 -11.03 -14.02
N LEU A 121 2.99 -11.34 -14.09
CA LEU A 121 2.44 -12.30 -15.07
C LEU A 121 2.26 -11.70 -16.46
N VAL A 122 2.36 -10.38 -16.60
CA VAL A 122 2.19 -9.69 -17.89
C VAL A 122 3.50 -9.68 -18.65
N ASN A 123 3.51 -10.28 -19.81
CA ASN A 123 4.66 -10.21 -20.73
C ASN A 123 4.72 -8.83 -21.41
N ARG A 124 5.44 -7.90 -20.78
CA ARG A 124 5.56 -6.51 -21.23
C ARG A 124 6.20 -6.41 -22.63
N GLU A 125 7.24 -7.18 -22.92
CA GLU A 125 7.91 -7.16 -24.20
C GLU A 125 6.96 -7.52 -25.37
N ARG A 126 6.20 -8.60 -25.18
CA ARG A 126 5.18 -9.02 -26.14
C ARG A 126 4.09 -7.98 -26.31
N MET A 127 3.61 -7.39 -25.22
CA MET A 127 2.59 -6.34 -25.25
C MET A 127 3.09 -5.14 -26.07
N PHE A 128 4.31 -4.69 -25.84
CA PHE A 128 4.86 -3.53 -26.53
C PHE A 128 5.26 -3.83 -27.99
N SER A 129 5.72 -5.04 -28.31
CA SER A 129 6.05 -5.43 -29.69
C SER A 129 4.79 -5.49 -30.57
N THR A 130 3.66 -5.82 -29.99
CA THR A 130 2.36 -5.90 -30.70
C THR A 130 1.76 -4.51 -30.91
N CYS A 131 1.95 -3.58 -29.99
CA CYS A 131 1.36 -2.24 -30.02
C CYS A 131 2.28 -1.24 -30.75
N LYS A 132 2.25 -1.25 -32.08
CA LYS A 132 3.02 -0.32 -32.94
C LYS A 132 2.18 0.83 -33.50
N GLY A 133 2.81 1.85 -34.08
CA GLY A 133 2.15 2.97 -34.75
C GLY A 133 1.40 3.91 -33.79
N LYS A 134 0.17 4.29 -34.14
CA LYS A 134 -0.65 5.22 -33.34
C LYS A 134 -0.97 4.68 -31.95
N VAL A 135 -1.23 3.36 -31.84
CA VAL A 135 -1.51 2.68 -30.56
C VAL A 135 -0.27 2.72 -29.66
N GLY A 136 0.92 2.47 -30.21
CA GLY A 136 2.17 2.56 -29.45
C GLY A 136 2.44 3.96 -28.86
N LYS A 137 2.10 5.02 -29.63
CA LYS A 137 2.19 6.40 -29.12
C LYS A 137 1.18 6.66 -28.00
N LEU A 138 -0.05 6.18 -28.13
CA LEU A 138 -1.08 6.35 -27.10
C LEU A 138 -0.68 5.65 -25.80
N ILE A 139 -0.13 4.45 -25.88
CA ILE A 139 0.38 3.69 -24.73
C ILE A 139 1.50 4.44 -24.00
N GLY A 140 2.33 5.20 -24.71
CA GLY A 140 3.38 6.05 -24.11
C GLY A 140 2.84 7.16 -23.19
N TYR A 141 1.58 7.53 -23.28
CA TYR A 141 0.95 8.48 -22.34
C TYR A 141 0.40 7.83 -21.07
N LEU A 142 0.22 6.50 -21.04
CA LEU A 142 -0.37 5.81 -19.89
C LEU A 142 0.42 5.98 -18.59
N PRO A 143 1.77 5.98 -18.56
CA PRO A 143 2.52 6.27 -17.34
C PRO A 143 2.24 7.67 -16.80
N PHE A 144 2.07 8.65 -17.69
CA PHE A 144 1.73 10.02 -17.31
C PHE A 144 0.32 10.13 -16.74
N ILE A 145 -0.64 9.44 -17.38
CA ILE A 145 -2.01 9.33 -16.86
C ILE A 145 -2.01 8.64 -15.49
N GLY A 146 -1.22 7.56 -15.33
CA GLY A 146 -1.05 6.90 -14.05
C GLY A 146 -0.55 7.83 -12.95
N LEU A 147 0.48 8.62 -13.25
CA LEU A 147 1.02 9.62 -12.33
C LEU A 147 -0.01 10.71 -12.00
N LEU A 148 -0.75 11.16 -13.01
CA LEU A 148 -1.83 12.14 -12.81
C LEU A 148 -2.92 11.59 -11.87
N LEU A 149 -3.33 10.33 -12.04
CA LEU A 149 -4.33 9.70 -11.17
C LEU A 149 -3.83 9.60 -9.72
N ILE A 150 -2.54 9.24 -9.51
CA ILE A 150 -1.94 9.18 -8.17
C ILE A 150 -1.93 10.58 -7.53
N THR A 151 -1.42 11.57 -8.24
CA THR A 151 -1.33 12.95 -7.70
C THR A 151 -2.70 13.56 -7.48
N ALA A 152 -3.64 13.35 -8.41
CA ALA A 152 -5.02 13.82 -8.26
C ALA A 152 -5.70 13.16 -7.04
N SER A 153 -5.51 11.85 -6.82
CA SER A 153 -6.05 11.18 -5.64
C SER A 153 -5.52 11.77 -4.33
N MET A 154 -4.23 12.12 -4.28
CA MET A 154 -3.62 12.76 -3.10
C MET A 154 -4.20 14.15 -2.79
N VAL A 155 -4.63 14.88 -3.82
CA VAL A 155 -5.15 16.25 -3.66
C VAL A 155 -6.66 16.27 -3.40
N PHE A 156 -7.41 15.39 -4.07
CA PHE A 156 -8.88 15.46 -4.09
C PHE A 156 -9.56 14.46 -3.14
N ILE A 157 -8.88 13.38 -2.72
CA ILE A 157 -9.46 12.45 -1.75
C ILE A 157 -9.27 13.01 -0.34
N SER A 158 -10.38 13.40 0.29
CA SER A 158 -10.39 13.94 1.65
C SER A 158 -10.27 12.82 2.70
N ASP A 159 -9.66 13.12 3.85
CA ASP A 159 -9.57 12.24 5.01
C ASP A 159 -10.94 11.82 5.60
N LYS A 160 -12.02 12.49 5.17
CA LYS A 160 -13.39 12.16 5.58
C LYS A 160 -14.01 10.99 4.82
N VAL A 161 -13.36 10.54 3.77
CA VAL A 161 -13.83 9.40 2.96
C VAL A 161 -13.44 8.10 3.65
N GLU A 162 -14.41 7.20 3.75
CA GLU A 162 -14.16 5.84 4.25
C GLU A 162 -13.09 5.14 3.41
N HIS A 163 -12.08 4.58 4.06
CA HIS A 163 -10.99 3.83 3.44
C HIS A 163 -10.91 2.41 4.02
N PRO A 164 -10.66 1.40 3.17
CA PRO A 164 -10.61 1.39 1.71
C PRO A 164 -11.99 1.49 1.05
N SER A 165 -12.11 2.19 -0.08
CA SER A 165 -13.37 2.40 -0.80
C SER A 165 -13.15 2.38 -2.32
N PHE A 166 -14.24 2.59 -3.10
CA PHE A 166 -14.13 2.74 -4.55
C PHE A 166 -13.15 3.84 -4.99
N LEU A 167 -12.99 4.90 -4.18
CA LEU A 167 -12.05 5.96 -4.49
C LEU A 167 -10.58 5.49 -4.39
N THR A 168 -10.29 4.50 -3.55
CA THR A 168 -8.95 3.89 -3.44
C THR A 168 -8.54 3.16 -4.74
N VAL A 169 -9.50 2.79 -5.60
CA VAL A 169 -9.19 2.21 -6.91
C VAL A 169 -8.42 3.19 -7.80
N ILE A 170 -8.65 4.50 -7.65
CA ILE A 170 -8.02 5.52 -8.49
C ILE A 170 -6.48 5.51 -8.34
N PRO A 171 -5.90 5.65 -7.13
CA PRO A 171 -4.46 5.60 -6.96
C PRO A 171 -3.87 4.21 -7.28
N VAL A 172 -4.58 3.12 -6.98
CA VAL A 172 -4.13 1.75 -7.29
C VAL A 172 -4.08 1.56 -8.81
N ALA A 173 -5.11 1.95 -9.56
CA ALA A 173 -5.12 1.91 -11.02
C ALA A 173 -4.02 2.80 -11.61
N GLY A 174 -3.82 4.00 -11.04
CA GLY A 174 -2.73 4.90 -11.41
C GLY A 174 -1.36 4.24 -11.26
N THR A 175 -1.13 3.56 -10.14
CA THR A 175 0.12 2.84 -9.86
C THR A 175 0.32 1.66 -10.82
N VAL A 176 -0.73 0.89 -11.09
CA VAL A 176 -0.71 -0.21 -12.05
C VAL A 176 -0.35 0.30 -13.45
N LEU A 177 -0.99 1.38 -13.92
CA LEU A 177 -0.69 2.00 -15.21
C LEU A 177 0.75 2.50 -15.26
N PHE A 178 1.21 3.17 -14.21
CA PHE A 178 2.58 3.66 -14.13
C PHE A 178 3.60 2.52 -14.23
N ILE A 179 3.49 1.49 -13.39
CA ILE A 179 4.44 0.37 -13.36
C ILE A 179 4.40 -0.43 -14.67
N LEU A 180 3.20 -0.70 -15.20
CA LEU A 180 3.04 -1.57 -16.36
C LEU A 180 3.58 -0.94 -17.63
N PHE A 181 3.35 0.37 -17.83
CA PHE A 181 3.61 1.05 -19.08
C PHE A 181 4.88 1.93 -19.08
N CYS A 182 5.52 2.13 -17.93
CA CYS A 182 6.75 2.90 -17.84
C CYS A 182 7.89 2.21 -18.60
N ARG A 183 8.57 2.95 -19.51
CA ARG A 183 9.67 2.43 -20.35
C ARG A 183 10.94 3.26 -20.16
N GLU A 184 12.08 2.63 -20.37
CA GLU A 184 13.35 3.32 -20.43
C GLU A 184 13.37 4.36 -21.56
N GLY A 185 13.94 5.52 -21.28
CA GLY A 185 14.09 6.61 -22.24
C GLY A 185 12.91 7.55 -22.40
N GLU A 186 11.73 7.26 -21.83
CA GLU A 186 10.58 8.17 -21.81
C GLU A 186 10.79 9.32 -20.80
N ILE A 187 10.08 10.43 -21.00
CA ILE A 187 10.21 11.65 -20.17
C ILE A 187 9.98 11.34 -18.69
N VAL A 188 8.94 10.55 -18.38
CA VAL A 188 8.59 10.18 -17.00
C VAL A 188 9.72 9.37 -16.35
N THR A 189 10.25 8.37 -17.07
CA THR A 189 11.36 7.55 -16.57
C THR A 189 12.63 8.37 -16.37
N ARG A 190 12.93 9.28 -17.30
CA ARG A 190 14.10 10.19 -17.19
C ARG A 190 13.98 11.08 -15.94
N PHE A 191 12.78 11.60 -15.67
CA PHE A 191 12.53 12.40 -14.47
C PHE A 191 12.78 11.59 -13.19
N PHE A 192 12.21 10.39 -13.10
CA PHE A 192 12.40 9.51 -11.93
C PHE A 192 13.80 8.92 -11.80
N SER A 193 14.60 8.96 -12.88
CA SER A 193 16.01 8.55 -12.88
C SER A 193 16.98 9.67 -12.48
N LEU A 194 16.50 10.88 -12.22
CA LEU A 194 17.34 11.97 -11.72
C LEU A 194 17.92 11.62 -10.35
N LYS A 195 19.23 11.85 -10.16
CA LYS A 195 19.94 11.53 -8.92
C LYS A 195 19.25 12.04 -7.64
N PRO A 196 18.73 13.29 -7.58
CA PRO A 196 17.99 13.76 -6.40
C PRO A 196 16.71 12.98 -6.13
N VAL A 197 15.96 12.63 -7.18
CA VAL A 197 14.69 11.86 -7.04
C VAL A 197 14.98 10.44 -6.57
N VAL A 198 16.00 9.80 -7.15
CA VAL A 198 16.46 8.46 -6.72
C VAL A 198 16.95 8.52 -5.27
N PHE A 199 17.69 9.55 -4.86
CA PHE A 199 18.14 9.73 -3.48
C PHE A 199 16.97 9.82 -2.51
N VAL A 200 15.92 10.62 -2.83
CA VAL A 200 14.70 10.70 -2.02
C VAL A 200 14.05 9.33 -1.88
N GLY A 201 13.97 8.56 -2.97
CA GLY A 201 13.47 7.19 -2.95
C GLY A 201 14.27 6.26 -2.02
N LEU A 202 15.60 6.36 -2.05
CA LEU A 202 16.49 5.54 -1.22
C LEU A 202 16.35 5.82 0.28
N VAL A 203 16.10 7.09 0.66
CA VAL A 203 15.94 7.47 2.06
C VAL A 203 14.48 7.42 2.54
N SER A 204 13.52 7.23 1.63
CA SER A 204 12.07 7.30 1.92
C SER A 204 11.62 6.33 3.01
N PHE A 205 12.17 5.12 3.05
CA PHE A 205 11.83 4.13 4.07
C PHE A 205 12.30 4.59 5.47
N SER A 206 13.50 5.15 5.58
CA SER A 206 13.98 5.70 6.85
C SER A 206 13.14 6.91 7.28
N LEU A 207 12.80 7.79 6.35
CA LEU A 207 11.91 8.92 6.61
C LEU A 207 10.53 8.45 7.07
N TYR A 208 9.98 7.41 6.44
CA TYR A 208 8.72 6.79 6.85
C TYR A 208 8.79 6.24 8.29
N LEU A 209 9.87 5.59 8.70
CA LEU A 209 10.00 5.05 10.05
C LEU A 209 10.13 6.15 11.12
N TRP A 210 10.76 7.28 10.79
CA TRP A 210 11.07 8.31 11.77
C TRP A 210 10.05 9.46 11.83
N HIS A 211 9.26 9.71 10.76
CA HIS A 211 8.39 10.89 10.72
C HIS A 211 7.38 10.92 11.87
N GLN A 212 6.66 9.84 12.14
CA GLN A 212 5.63 9.81 13.18
C GLN A 212 6.21 9.92 14.60
N PRO A 213 7.25 9.15 15.00
CA PRO A 213 7.93 9.36 16.28
C PRO A 213 8.39 10.81 16.48
N ILE A 214 9.03 11.39 15.44
CA ILE A 214 9.50 12.78 15.50
C ILE A 214 8.33 13.71 15.75
N PHE A 215 7.26 13.63 14.96
CA PHE A 215 6.10 14.51 15.11
C PHE A 215 5.42 14.37 16.48
N VAL A 216 5.30 13.16 17.00
CA VAL A 216 4.72 12.92 18.33
C VAL A 216 5.59 13.53 19.41
N PHE A 217 6.91 13.29 19.40
CA PHE A 217 7.80 13.82 20.43
C PHE A 217 8.03 15.32 20.36
N PHE A 218 7.81 15.96 19.22
CA PHE A 218 7.85 17.43 19.11
C PHE A 218 6.58 18.10 19.62
N ARG A 219 5.52 17.36 19.88
CA ARG A 219 4.24 17.87 20.43
C ARG A 219 4.14 17.79 21.94
N PHE A 220 5.07 17.07 22.58
CA PHE A 220 5.24 17.05 24.03
C PHE A 220 6.22 18.12 24.46
#